data_36c5a709fe3f468c52207811dea0fa18
#
_entry.id   36c5a709fe3f468c52207811dea0fa18
#
_cell.length_a   1.000
_cell.length_b   1.000
_cell.length_c   1.000
_cell.angle_alpha   90.00
_cell.angle_beta   90.00
_cell.angle_gamma   90.00
#
_symmetry.space_group_name_H-M   'P 1'
#
loop_
_entity.id
_entity.type
_entity.pdbx_description
1 polymer ?
#
loop_
_entity_poly.entity_id
_entity_poly.type
_entity_poly.pdbx_seq_one_letter_code
_entity_poly.pdbx_strand_id
1 'polypeptide(L)'
;RDAQESRGLGDVYKRQVYTPLHGAGNMPVQRILKEIGFENVYVVPEQEKPNGDFPTVSYPNPEDANAFKLALELAEKVDADVVLANDPDADRLGVYAKDSKTGEYHSFTGNMSGLLIAEDELSQKKERREIPANGALIKTIVSSNLADAIAKEYNLKLIEVLTGFKYIGEQMRLFEQSHEYTYMFGFE
;
A
#
# COMPACT_ATOMS: atom_id res chain seq x y z
N ARG A 1 -25.78 9.35 -3.02
CA ARG A 1 -25.67 8.55 -1.79
C ARG A 1 -24.80 7.37 -2.11
N ASP A 2 -23.73 7.17 -1.83
CA ASP A 2 -22.64 7.75 -1.16
C ASP A 2 -21.52 6.71 -1.17
N ALA A 3 -20.66 6.87 -2.17
CA ALA A 3 -19.36 6.16 -2.17
C ALA A 3 -18.61 6.41 -0.84
N GLN A 4 -18.98 7.46 -0.13
CA GLN A 4 -18.50 7.77 1.20
C GLN A 4 -19.17 6.93 2.29
N GLU A 5 -20.42 6.49 2.13
CA GLU A 5 -21.09 5.60 3.10
C GLU A 5 -20.68 4.13 2.93
N SER A 6 -20.30 3.68 1.73
CA SER A 6 -19.77 2.34 1.52
C SER A 6 -18.26 2.22 1.84
N ARG A 7 -17.54 3.35 1.91
CA ARG A 7 -16.12 3.42 2.30
C ARG A 7 -15.94 3.71 3.77
N GLY A 8 -16.97 3.48 4.59
CA GLY A 8 -16.51 4.08 5.57
C GLY A 8 -16.65 3.94 7.01
N LEU A 9 -17.72 4.00 7.52
CA LEU A 9 -17.88 3.90 8.97
C LEU A 9 -17.39 2.56 9.56
N GLY A 10 -17.37 1.49 8.77
CA GLY A 10 -16.80 0.22 9.16
C GLY A 10 -15.28 0.23 9.36
N ASP A 11 -14.56 0.96 8.48
CA ASP A 11 -13.10 0.96 8.49
C ASP A 11 -12.51 1.97 9.48
N VAL A 12 -13.22 3.04 9.80
CA VAL A 12 -12.82 4.04 10.81
C VAL A 12 -12.66 3.42 12.21
N TYR A 13 -13.43 2.38 12.52
CA TYR A 13 -13.32 1.66 13.80
C TYR A 13 -12.23 0.57 13.81
N LYS A 14 -11.62 0.27 12.66
CA LYS A 14 -10.51 -0.66 12.57
C LYS A 14 -9.32 -0.16 13.36
N ARG A 15 -8.62 -1.07 14.02
CA ARG A 15 -7.40 -0.76 14.75
C ARG A 15 -6.20 -1.05 13.88
N GLN A 16 -5.34 -0.05 13.72
CA GLN A 16 -4.09 -0.18 12.99
C GLN A 16 -2.91 -0.09 13.94
N VAL A 17 -1.94 -0.95 13.75
CA VAL A 17 -0.60 -0.75 14.30
C VAL A 17 0.29 -0.26 13.16
N TYR A 18 1.10 0.73 13.43
CA TYR A 18 2.03 1.29 12.47
C TYR A 18 3.45 1.36 13.03
N THR A 19 4.43 1.00 12.22
CA THR A 19 5.84 1.25 12.50
C THR A 19 6.54 1.93 11.32
N PRO A 20 7.23 3.07 11.57
CA PRO A 20 8.10 3.71 10.59
C PRO A 20 9.49 3.08 10.51
N LEU A 21 9.78 2.01 11.25
CA LEU A 21 11.10 1.37 11.36
C LEU A 21 12.23 2.41 11.57
N HIS A 22 12.04 3.34 12.51
CA HIS A 22 12.95 4.46 12.80
C HIS A 22 13.13 5.46 11.65
N GLY A 23 12.22 5.47 10.66
CA GLY A 23 12.36 6.26 9.44
C GLY A 23 11.53 7.54 9.38
N ALA A 24 11.58 8.16 8.22
CA ALA A 24 10.95 9.46 7.93
C ALA A 24 9.42 9.38 7.77
N GLY A 25 8.86 8.17 7.55
CA GLY A 25 7.43 7.96 7.32
C GLY A 25 6.51 8.28 8.49
N ASN A 26 7.05 8.41 9.71
CA ASN A 26 6.27 8.52 10.94
C ASN A 26 5.21 9.63 10.88
N MET A 27 5.62 10.86 10.69
CA MET A 27 4.69 12.00 10.70
C MET A 27 3.72 12.02 9.52
N PRO A 28 4.15 11.84 8.26
CA PRO A 28 3.23 11.88 7.11
C PRO A 28 2.21 10.76 7.14
N VAL A 29 2.60 9.53 7.53
CA VAL A 29 1.65 8.41 7.59
C VAL A 29 0.63 8.59 8.71
N GLN A 30 1.04 8.96 9.90
CA GLN A 30 0.09 9.26 10.99
C GLN A 30 -0.87 10.39 10.60
N ARG A 31 -0.36 11.43 9.95
CA ARG A 31 -1.17 12.55 9.50
C ARG A 31 -2.21 12.12 8.48
N ILE A 32 -1.82 11.39 7.42
CA ILE A 32 -2.78 10.95 6.40
C ILE A 32 -3.82 10.01 6.98
N LEU A 33 -3.44 9.04 7.82
CA LEU A 33 -4.37 8.13 8.47
C LEU A 33 -5.42 8.90 9.29
N LYS A 34 -4.99 9.91 10.05
CA LYS A 34 -5.89 10.76 10.80
C LYS A 34 -6.80 11.60 9.90
N GLU A 35 -6.26 12.20 8.83
CA GLU A 35 -7.03 13.05 7.90
C GLU A 35 -8.10 12.27 7.14
N ILE A 36 -7.86 10.98 6.86
CA ILE A 36 -8.84 10.09 6.21
C ILE A 36 -9.79 9.40 7.22
N GLY A 37 -9.66 9.71 8.52
CA GLY A 37 -10.64 9.34 9.53
C GLY A 37 -10.28 8.14 10.41
N PHE A 38 -9.08 7.57 10.32
CA PHE A 38 -8.67 6.51 11.23
C PHE A 38 -8.28 7.09 12.60
N GLU A 39 -9.01 6.70 13.65
CA GLU A 39 -8.80 7.18 15.01
C GLU A 39 -7.99 6.20 15.88
N ASN A 40 -8.01 4.91 15.53
CA ASN A 40 -7.39 3.84 16.31
C ASN A 40 -6.04 3.43 15.73
N VAL A 41 -5.11 4.36 15.62
CA VAL A 41 -3.74 4.12 15.11
C VAL A 41 -2.77 4.07 16.27
N TYR A 42 -2.09 2.92 16.44
CA TYR A 42 -1.10 2.66 17.49
C TYR A 42 0.29 2.58 16.86
N VAL A 43 1.15 3.53 17.18
CA VAL A 43 2.54 3.53 16.70
C VAL A 43 3.41 2.72 17.64
N VAL A 44 4.35 1.93 17.08
CA VAL A 44 5.33 1.17 17.87
C VAL A 44 6.30 2.14 18.56
N PRO A 45 6.23 2.30 19.90
CA PRO A 45 6.96 3.37 20.59
C PRO A 45 8.48 3.28 20.44
N GLU A 46 9.02 2.07 20.39
CA GLU A 46 10.45 1.79 20.27
C GLU A 46 11.01 2.16 18.89
N GLN A 47 10.14 2.19 17.87
CA GLN A 47 10.50 2.44 16.47
C GLN A 47 10.00 3.78 15.94
N GLU A 48 9.26 4.52 16.75
CA GLU A 48 8.61 5.77 16.34
C GLU A 48 9.61 6.88 15.98
N LYS A 49 10.68 7.01 16.78
CA LYS A 49 11.65 8.10 16.59
C LYS A 49 12.66 7.73 15.50
N PRO A 50 12.96 8.66 14.58
CA PRO A 50 14.04 8.47 13.62
C PRO A 50 15.37 8.16 14.32
N ASN A 51 16.02 7.07 13.89
CA ASN A 51 17.32 6.66 14.41
C ASN A 51 18.09 5.87 13.36
N GLY A 52 19.19 6.44 12.87
CA GLY A 52 20.04 5.81 11.83
C GLY A 52 20.82 4.58 12.28
N ASP A 53 20.85 4.30 13.59
CA ASP A 53 21.48 3.08 14.13
C ASP A 53 20.55 1.87 14.15
N PHE A 54 19.25 2.07 13.89
CA PHE A 54 18.21 1.03 13.84
C PHE A 54 18.25 0.03 14.99
N PRO A 55 18.23 0.45 16.27
CA PRO A 55 18.57 -0.39 17.42
C PRO A 55 17.63 -1.57 17.64
N THR A 56 16.46 -1.59 17.03
CA THR A 56 15.44 -2.64 17.21
C THR A 56 15.38 -3.64 16.05
N VAL A 57 16.07 -3.36 14.93
CA VAL A 57 16.03 -4.20 13.73
C VAL A 57 17.42 -4.27 13.10
N SER A 58 17.83 -5.46 12.69
CA SER A 58 19.10 -5.65 11.99
C SER A 58 19.05 -5.23 10.52
N TYR A 59 17.84 -5.27 9.94
CA TYR A 59 17.55 -4.86 8.57
C TYR A 59 16.17 -4.20 8.51
N PRO A 60 16.10 -2.85 8.35
CA PRO A 60 14.85 -2.10 8.38
C PRO A 60 14.11 -2.20 7.04
N ASN A 61 13.71 -3.41 6.66
CA ASN A 61 12.98 -3.70 5.43
C ASN A 61 11.61 -4.29 5.78
N PRO A 62 10.50 -3.70 5.32
CA PRO A 62 9.16 -4.20 5.57
C PRO A 62 8.83 -5.54 4.87
N GLU A 63 9.73 -6.09 4.06
CA GLU A 63 9.64 -7.46 3.55
C GLU A 63 10.23 -8.51 4.51
N ASP A 64 11.04 -8.07 5.49
CA ASP A 64 11.60 -8.96 6.51
C ASP A 64 10.60 -9.14 7.67
N ALA A 65 10.17 -10.37 7.90
CA ALA A 65 9.27 -10.70 9.01
C ALA A 65 9.82 -10.27 10.39
N ASN A 66 11.15 -10.25 10.56
CA ASN A 66 11.76 -9.81 11.83
C ASN A 66 11.53 -8.30 12.09
N ALA A 67 11.39 -7.49 11.05
CA ALA A 67 11.09 -6.07 11.19
C ALA A 67 9.71 -5.82 11.82
N PHE A 68 8.77 -6.76 11.65
CA PHE A 68 7.42 -6.67 12.20
C PHE A 68 7.26 -7.18 13.63
N LYS A 69 8.30 -7.77 14.23
CA LYS A 69 8.16 -8.43 15.54
C LYS A 69 7.50 -7.53 16.59
N LEU A 70 8.03 -6.35 16.82
CA LEU A 70 7.46 -5.41 17.82
C LEU A 70 6.06 -4.92 17.42
N ALA A 71 5.83 -4.72 16.13
CA ALA A 71 4.54 -4.29 15.63
C ALA A 71 3.47 -5.39 15.79
N LEU A 72 3.80 -6.65 15.56
CA LEU A 72 2.91 -7.78 15.78
C LEU A 72 2.64 -8.01 17.28
N GLU A 73 3.65 -7.89 18.13
CA GLU A 73 3.47 -7.94 19.58
C GLU A 73 2.53 -6.83 20.10
N LEU A 74 2.63 -5.63 19.54
CA LEU A 74 1.71 -4.54 19.86
C LEU A 74 0.31 -4.83 19.29
N ALA A 75 0.24 -5.36 18.06
CA ALA A 75 -1.03 -5.70 17.40
C ALA A 75 -1.85 -6.72 18.20
N GLU A 76 -1.20 -7.73 18.75
CA GLU A 76 -1.85 -8.69 19.65
C GLU A 76 -2.42 -8.02 20.91
N LYS A 77 -1.65 -7.10 21.53
CA LYS A 77 -2.05 -6.39 22.76
C LYS A 77 -3.27 -5.49 22.55
N VAL A 78 -3.33 -4.80 21.39
CA VAL A 78 -4.43 -3.87 21.09
C VAL A 78 -5.54 -4.49 20.24
N ASP A 79 -5.40 -5.76 19.89
CA ASP A 79 -6.32 -6.48 19.02
C ASP A 79 -6.48 -5.77 17.67
N ALA A 80 -5.36 -5.47 17.00
CA ALA A 80 -5.36 -4.72 15.75
C ALA A 80 -5.88 -5.57 14.58
N ASP A 81 -6.53 -4.92 13.62
CA ASP A 81 -7.00 -5.54 12.38
C ASP A 81 -5.90 -5.59 11.31
N VAL A 82 -5.05 -4.56 11.29
CA VAL A 82 -3.99 -4.37 10.27
C VAL A 82 -2.72 -3.85 10.93
N VAL A 83 -1.59 -4.30 10.43
CA VAL A 83 -0.25 -3.82 10.82
C VAL A 83 0.45 -3.30 9.58
N LEU A 84 0.95 -2.08 9.66
CA LEU A 84 1.61 -1.37 8.58
C LEU A 84 3.06 -1.05 8.97
N ALA A 85 3.98 -1.22 8.03
CA ALA A 85 5.37 -0.80 8.20
C ALA A 85 5.88 -0.10 6.95
N ASN A 86 6.61 0.99 7.13
CA ASN A 86 7.44 1.57 6.08
C ASN A 86 8.91 1.33 6.37
N ASP A 87 9.71 1.27 5.32
CA ASP A 87 11.15 1.38 5.44
C ASP A 87 11.61 2.82 5.78
N PRO A 88 12.89 3.05 6.06
CA PRO A 88 13.33 4.34 6.60
C PRO A 88 13.10 5.56 5.71
N ASP A 89 13.11 5.44 4.40
CA ASP A 89 12.80 6.50 3.43
C ASP A 89 11.35 6.49 2.95
N ALA A 90 10.56 5.51 3.45
CA ALA A 90 9.11 5.40 3.27
C ALA A 90 8.66 5.20 1.81
N ASP A 91 9.49 4.58 0.96
CA ASP A 91 9.13 4.24 -0.41
C ASP A 91 8.54 2.82 -0.55
N ARG A 92 8.63 2.00 0.50
CA ARG A 92 8.05 0.64 0.58
C ARG A 92 7.02 0.55 1.69
N LEU A 93 6.07 -0.36 1.50
CA LEU A 93 5.01 -0.67 2.46
C LEU A 93 4.92 -2.17 2.69
N GLY A 94 5.06 -2.59 3.94
CA GLY A 94 4.74 -3.94 4.38
C GLY A 94 3.41 -3.96 5.13
N VAL A 95 2.65 -5.02 4.93
CA VAL A 95 1.30 -5.17 5.48
C VAL A 95 1.12 -6.56 6.10
N TYR A 96 0.55 -6.60 7.30
CA TYR A 96 -0.06 -7.79 7.87
C TYR A 96 -1.53 -7.51 8.16
N ALA A 97 -2.39 -8.47 7.90
CA ALA A 97 -3.81 -8.40 8.26
C ALA A 97 -4.19 -9.58 9.15
N LYS A 98 -5.10 -9.32 10.08
CA LYS A 98 -5.65 -10.32 10.97
C LYS A 98 -6.73 -11.13 10.25
N ASP A 99 -6.60 -12.45 10.21
CA ASP A 99 -7.66 -13.33 9.76
C ASP A 99 -8.80 -13.33 10.79
N SER A 100 -9.97 -12.91 10.37
CA SER A 100 -11.15 -12.81 11.23
C SER A 100 -11.65 -14.17 11.75
N LYS A 101 -11.25 -15.28 11.13
CA LYS A 101 -11.66 -16.64 11.50
C LYS A 101 -10.69 -17.30 12.47
N THR A 102 -9.39 -17.14 12.21
CA THR A 102 -8.33 -17.78 13.01
C THR A 102 -7.76 -16.86 14.07
N GLY A 103 -7.84 -15.54 13.88
CA GLY A 103 -7.17 -14.54 14.71
C GLY A 103 -5.69 -14.38 14.43
N GLU A 104 -5.15 -15.10 13.47
CA GLU A 104 -3.73 -15.05 13.11
C GLU A 104 -3.43 -13.88 12.17
N TYR A 105 -2.20 -13.34 12.25
CA TYR A 105 -1.72 -12.30 11.34
C TYR A 105 -1.00 -12.92 10.15
N HIS A 106 -1.44 -12.57 8.95
CA HIS A 106 -0.84 -13.00 7.69
C HIS A 106 -0.20 -11.83 6.96
N SER A 107 1.03 -12.05 6.45
CA SER A 107 1.74 -11.06 5.66
C SER A 107 1.20 -10.97 4.23
N PHE A 108 1.14 -9.76 3.72
CA PHE A 108 0.91 -9.47 2.30
C PHE A 108 2.23 -9.03 1.67
N THR A 109 2.65 -9.73 0.61
CA THR A 109 3.80 -9.28 -0.17
C THR A 109 3.51 -7.97 -0.89
N GLY A 110 4.54 -7.22 -1.31
CA GLY A 110 4.37 -6.01 -2.11
C GLY A 110 3.52 -6.26 -3.36
N ASN A 111 3.75 -7.39 -4.05
CA ASN A 111 2.95 -7.80 -5.19
C ASN A 111 1.46 -8.02 -4.84
N MET A 112 1.17 -8.67 -3.72
CA MET A 112 -0.23 -8.88 -3.28
C MET A 112 -0.91 -7.55 -2.96
N SER A 113 -0.23 -6.69 -2.22
CA SER A 113 -0.74 -5.36 -1.85
C SER A 113 -0.96 -4.49 -3.09
N GLY A 114 0.01 -4.46 -4.01
CA GLY A 114 -0.10 -3.69 -5.25
C GLY A 114 -1.29 -4.12 -6.12
N LEU A 115 -1.50 -5.44 -6.26
CA LEU A 115 -2.63 -5.99 -7.00
C LEU A 115 -3.98 -5.69 -6.35
N LEU A 116 -4.08 -5.81 -5.01
CA LEU A 116 -5.31 -5.49 -4.27
C LEU A 116 -5.68 -4.01 -4.40
N ILE A 117 -4.69 -3.11 -4.29
CA ILE A 117 -4.90 -1.68 -4.46
C ILE A 117 -5.30 -1.36 -5.90
N ALA A 118 -4.64 -1.98 -6.90
CA ALA A 118 -4.98 -1.82 -8.31
C ALA A 118 -6.43 -2.25 -8.59
N GLU A 119 -6.84 -3.40 -8.06
CA GLU A 119 -8.20 -3.93 -8.22
C GLU A 119 -9.23 -3.00 -7.57
N ASP A 120 -9.00 -2.55 -6.34
CA ASP A 120 -9.90 -1.63 -5.64
C ASP A 120 -10.06 -0.30 -6.41
N GLU A 121 -8.95 0.32 -6.80
CA GLU A 121 -8.95 1.58 -7.57
C GLU A 121 -9.68 1.45 -8.92
N LEU A 122 -9.38 0.39 -9.66
CA LEU A 122 -9.94 0.20 -11.00
C LEU A 122 -11.42 -0.19 -10.94
N SER A 123 -11.83 -1.03 -9.97
CA SER A 123 -13.24 -1.37 -9.79
C SER A 123 -14.09 -0.14 -9.50
N GLN A 124 -13.62 0.72 -8.61
CA GLN A 124 -14.31 1.96 -8.27
C GLN A 124 -14.34 2.96 -9.42
N LYS A 125 -13.24 3.07 -10.20
CA LYS A 125 -13.21 3.90 -11.40
C LYS A 125 -14.18 3.35 -12.47
N LYS A 126 -14.29 2.02 -12.60
CA LYS A 126 -15.25 1.37 -13.51
C LYS A 126 -16.70 1.70 -13.12
N GLU A 127 -17.04 1.58 -11.82
CA GLU A 127 -18.37 1.95 -11.32
C GLU A 127 -18.73 3.42 -11.59
N ARG A 128 -17.77 4.32 -11.44
CA ARG A 128 -17.93 5.75 -11.71
C ARG A 128 -17.84 6.12 -13.20
N ARG A 129 -17.55 5.15 -14.07
CA ARG A 129 -17.33 5.35 -15.52
C ARG A 129 -16.15 6.30 -15.81
N GLU A 130 -15.12 6.22 -15.01
CA GLU A 130 -13.91 7.06 -15.09
C GLU A 130 -12.75 6.37 -15.82
N ILE A 131 -12.94 5.14 -16.32
CA ILE A 131 -11.91 4.46 -17.12
C ILE A 131 -12.00 4.89 -18.57
N PRO A 132 -11.01 5.62 -19.11
CA PRO A 132 -11.00 6.04 -20.49
C PRO A 132 -10.62 4.89 -21.42
N ALA A 133 -10.98 4.99 -22.69
CA ALA A 133 -10.71 3.96 -23.69
C ALA A 133 -9.20 3.72 -23.93
N ASN A 134 -8.35 4.71 -23.61
CA ASN A 134 -6.89 4.64 -23.70
C ASN A 134 -6.22 4.50 -22.32
N GLY A 135 -6.90 3.97 -21.31
CA GLY A 135 -6.34 3.75 -19.98
C GLY A 135 -5.17 2.76 -19.99
N ALA A 136 -4.15 3.02 -19.18
CA ALA A 136 -2.97 2.17 -19.04
C ALA A 136 -2.68 1.81 -17.58
N LEU A 137 -2.34 0.54 -17.36
CA LEU A 137 -1.76 -0.02 -16.14
C LEU A 137 -0.26 -0.23 -16.37
N ILE A 138 0.57 0.21 -15.44
CA ILE A 138 2.02 0.07 -15.55
C ILE A 138 2.53 -0.84 -14.44
N LYS A 139 3.38 -1.81 -14.77
CA LYS A 139 4.10 -2.63 -13.80
C LYS A 139 5.58 -2.74 -14.16
N THR A 140 6.41 -3.08 -13.18
CA THR A 140 7.79 -3.47 -13.49
C THR A 140 7.89 -4.96 -13.86
N ILE A 141 9.01 -5.33 -14.50
CA ILE A 141 9.28 -6.73 -14.90
C ILE A 141 9.35 -7.71 -13.72
N VAL A 142 9.58 -7.21 -12.50
CA VAL A 142 9.63 -8.02 -11.27
C VAL A 142 8.26 -8.13 -10.58
N SER A 143 7.28 -7.36 -11.04
CA SER A 143 5.93 -7.37 -10.48
C SER A 143 5.10 -8.54 -11.05
N SER A 144 4.07 -8.93 -10.30
CA SER A 144 3.25 -10.10 -10.62
C SER A 144 2.57 -10.04 -11.99
N ASN A 145 2.57 -11.16 -12.71
CA ASN A 145 1.84 -11.32 -13.97
C ASN A 145 0.30 -11.37 -13.80
N LEU A 146 -0.20 -11.40 -12.57
CA LEU A 146 -1.65 -11.27 -12.33
C LEU A 146 -2.17 -9.88 -12.76
N ALA A 147 -1.29 -8.88 -12.89
CA ALA A 147 -1.60 -7.58 -13.49
C ALA A 147 -2.14 -7.69 -14.93
N ASP A 148 -1.75 -8.74 -15.69
CA ASP A 148 -2.27 -9.00 -17.03
C ASP A 148 -3.77 -9.29 -16.99
N ALA A 149 -4.22 -10.08 -16.00
CA ALA A 149 -5.63 -10.39 -15.82
C ALA A 149 -6.44 -9.14 -15.44
N ILE A 150 -5.91 -8.32 -14.53
CA ILE A 150 -6.52 -7.04 -14.13
C ILE A 150 -6.61 -6.10 -15.33
N ALA A 151 -5.53 -5.88 -16.06
CA ALA A 151 -5.53 -5.02 -17.24
C ALA A 151 -6.58 -5.47 -18.28
N LYS A 152 -6.69 -6.79 -18.50
CA LYS A 152 -7.68 -7.37 -19.40
C LYS A 152 -9.12 -7.13 -18.91
N GLU A 153 -9.40 -7.35 -17.63
CA GLU A 153 -10.74 -7.15 -17.03
C GLU A 153 -11.23 -5.71 -17.19
N TYR A 154 -10.32 -4.75 -17.04
CA TYR A 154 -10.63 -3.31 -17.13
C TYR A 154 -10.38 -2.73 -18.52
N ASN A 155 -10.04 -3.56 -19.52
CA ASN A 155 -9.72 -3.14 -20.89
C ASN A 155 -8.63 -2.06 -20.94
N LEU A 156 -7.59 -2.23 -20.14
CA LEU A 156 -6.44 -1.32 -20.07
C LEU A 156 -5.27 -1.84 -20.92
N LYS A 157 -4.46 -0.91 -21.42
CA LYS A 157 -3.15 -1.25 -21.96
C LYS A 157 -2.21 -1.60 -20.79
N LEU A 158 -1.68 -2.81 -20.75
CA LEU A 158 -0.60 -3.15 -19.85
C LEU A 158 0.74 -2.71 -20.45
N ILE A 159 1.51 -1.97 -19.64
CA ILE A 159 2.86 -1.53 -19.99
C ILE A 159 3.82 -2.07 -18.93
N GLU A 160 4.82 -2.81 -19.39
CA GLU A 160 5.86 -3.38 -18.55
C GLU A 160 7.14 -2.58 -18.71
N VAL A 161 7.73 -2.17 -17.57
CA VAL A 161 8.95 -1.37 -17.53
C VAL A 161 10.04 -2.06 -16.72
N LEU A 162 11.27 -1.58 -16.78
CA LEU A 162 12.38 -2.06 -15.97
C LEU A 162 12.14 -1.77 -14.48
N THR A 163 12.83 -2.52 -13.63
CA THR A 163 12.81 -2.35 -12.17
C THR A 163 13.24 -0.94 -11.77
N GLY A 164 12.43 -0.29 -10.96
CA GLY A 164 12.64 1.06 -10.46
C GLY A 164 11.45 1.97 -10.76
N PHE A 165 10.84 2.52 -9.73
CA PHE A 165 9.64 3.36 -9.83
C PHE A 165 9.84 4.58 -10.76
N LYS A 166 11.11 5.01 -10.98
CA LYS A 166 11.47 6.05 -11.96
C LYS A 166 10.99 5.75 -13.37
N TYR A 167 10.96 4.48 -13.78
CA TYR A 167 10.49 4.09 -15.12
C TYR A 167 8.97 4.19 -15.24
N ILE A 168 8.24 3.95 -14.15
CA ILE A 168 6.80 4.23 -14.09
C ILE A 168 6.57 5.74 -14.23
N GLY A 169 7.30 6.56 -13.47
CA GLY A 169 7.23 8.02 -13.58
C GLY A 169 7.61 8.56 -14.96
N GLU A 170 8.58 7.93 -15.65
CA GLU A 170 8.92 8.26 -17.03
C GLU A 170 7.74 8.01 -17.98
N GLN A 171 7.06 6.86 -17.86
CA GLN A 171 5.88 6.58 -18.68
C GLN A 171 4.74 7.58 -18.42
N MET A 172 4.49 7.92 -17.15
CA MET A 172 3.51 8.96 -16.83
C MET A 172 3.80 10.27 -17.55
N ARG A 173 5.06 10.73 -17.51
CA ARG A 173 5.51 11.94 -18.21
C ARG A 173 5.34 11.83 -19.74
N LEU A 174 5.67 10.67 -20.32
CA LEU A 174 5.49 10.42 -21.75
C LEU A 174 4.00 10.48 -22.15
N PHE A 175 3.10 9.95 -21.33
CA PHE A 175 1.66 10.02 -21.56
C PHE A 175 1.15 11.46 -21.51
N GLU A 176 1.63 12.28 -20.55
CA GLU A 176 1.29 13.70 -20.48
C GLU A 176 1.71 14.46 -21.74
N GLN A 177 2.84 14.09 -22.36
CA GLN A 177 3.35 14.74 -23.57
C GLN A 177 2.68 14.25 -24.85
N SER A 178 2.44 12.94 -24.96
CA SER A 178 1.92 12.32 -26.19
C SER A 178 0.38 12.28 -26.24
N HIS A 179 -0.26 12.26 -25.08
CA HIS A 179 -1.70 11.98 -24.91
C HIS A 179 -2.14 10.62 -25.49
N GLU A 180 -1.18 9.70 -25.73
CA GLU A 180 -1.46 8.38 -26.27
C GLU A 180 -2.24 7.51 -25.28
N TYR A 181 -1.79 7.52 -24.01
CA TYR A 181 -2.43 6.79 -22.93
C TYR A 181 -2.77 7.70 -21.73
N THR A 182 -3.73 7.24 -20.93
CA THR A 182 -4.07 7.84 -19.64
C THR A 182 -3.61 6.90 -18.52
N TYR A 183 -2.74 7.38 -17.65
CA TYR A 183 -2.28 6.63 -16.48
C TYR A 183 -3.44 6.32 -15.54
N MET A 184 -3.64 5.05 -15.23
CA MET A 184 -4.68 4.59 -14.30
C MET A 184 -4.10 4.15 -12.96
N PHE A 185 -3.07 3.31 -13.01
CA PHE A 185 -2.35 2.81 -11.83
C PHE A 185 -0.97 2.28 -12.25
N GLY A 186 -0.03 2.24 -11.28
CA GLY A 186 1.27 1.63 -11.49
C GLY A 186 1.89 1.19 -10.17
N PHE A 187 2.61 0.04 -10.19
CA PHE A 187 3.23 -0.54 -9.01
C PHE A 187 4.49 -1.34 -9.33
N GLU A 188 5.30 -1.53 -8.29
CA GLU A 188 6.48 -2.38 -8.30
C GLU A 188 6.43 -3.41 -7.20
#